data_de4210e29e890ce34b0e543a59160dbc
#
_entry.id   de4210e29e890ce34b0e543a59160dbc
#
_cell.length_a   1.000
_cell.length_b   1.000
_cell.length_c   1.000
_cell.angle_alpha   90.00
_cell.angle_beta   90.00
_cell.angle_gamma   90.00
#
_symmetry.space_group_name_H-M   'P 1'
#
loop_
_entity.id
_entity.type
_entity.pdbx_description
1 polymer ?
#
loop_
_entity_poly.entity_id
_entity_poly.type
_entity_poly.pdbx_seq_one_letter_code
_entity_poly.pdbx_strand_id
1 'polypeptide(L)'
;MTFHGHHGLMEAETKLGQIFKVDLVLVTDLKLAGQTDKMGHSIHYGEVYDLVKSIVEGTPFKLLESLAETLAQEVLQTFDQVEEVLVRVNKPQAPIPGVFDNVAVEITRARH
;
A
#
# COMPACT_ATOMS: atom_id res chain seq x y z
N MET A 1 3.01 3.13 -6.86
CA MET A 1 2.03 2.30 -7.62
C MET A 1 0.73 3.08 -7.77
N THR A 2 0.07 2.94 -8.90
CA THR A 2 -1.18 3.66 -9.20
C THR A 2 -2.27 2.67 -9.59
N PHE A 3 -3.42 2.78 -8.94
CA PHE A 3 -4.55 1.88 -9.17
C PHE A 3 -5.86 2.67 -9.22
N HIS A 4 -6.87 2.08 -9.82
CA HIS A 4 -8.24 2.53 -9.72
C HIS A 4 -8.93 1.72 -8.63
N GLY A 5 -9.45 2.38 -7.61
CA GLY A 5 -10.12 1.73 -6.48
C GLY A 5 -11.41 2.44 -6.11
N HIS A 6 -12.15 1.85 -5.18
CA HIS A 6 -13.49 2.32 -4.80
C HIS A 6 -13.60 2.64 -3.32
N HIS A 7 -12.50 3.08 -2.71
CA HIS A 7 -12.44 3.38 -1.28
C HIS A 7 -12.95 4.78 -0.99
N GLY A 8 -13.68 4.94 0.11
CA GLY A 8 -14.18 6.22 0.58
C GLY A 8 -15.51 6.09 1.31
N LEU A 9 -15.91 7.15 1.98
CA LEU A 9 -17.16 7.21 2.74
C LEU A 9 -18.37 7.49 1.86
N MET A 10 -18.18 8.22 0.75
CA MET A 10 -19.29 8.68 -0.09
C MET A 10 -19.73 7.59 -1.06
N GLU A 11 -21.02 7.48 -1.28
CA GLU A 11 -21.59 6.51 -2.21
C GLU A 11 -21.01 6.68 -3.63
N ALA A 12 -20.83 7.93 -4.08
CA ALA A 12 -20.24 8.20 -5.38
C ALA A 12 -18.82 7.65 -5.52
N GLU A 13 -18.03 7.69 -4.45
CA GLU A 13 -16.68 7.12 -4.44
C GLU A 13 -16.72 5.60 -4.60
N THR A 14 -17.65 4.94 -3.92
CA THR A 14 -17.83 3.48 -3.98
C THR A 14 -18.29 3.04 -5.37
N LYS A 15 -19.18 3.79 -6.00
CA LYS A 15 -19.73 3.45 -7.34
C LYS A 15 -18.77 3.74 -8.47
N LEU A 16 -18.21 4.95 -8.50
CA LEU A 16 -17.40 5.43 -9.62
C LEU A 16 -15.93 5.05 -9.49
N GLY A 17 -15.44 4.99 -8.27
CA GLY A 17 -14.03 4.78 -8.02
C GLY A 17 -13.20 6.00 -8.41
N GLN A 18 -11.90 5.91 -8.12
CA GLN A 18 -10.94 6.98 -8.43
C GLN A 18 -9.51 6.42 -8.37
N ILE A 19 -8.55 7.26 -8.74
CA ILE A 19 -7.14 6.92 -8.67
C ILE A 19 -6.67 6.94 -7.21
N PHE A 20 -5.96 5.88 -6.83
CA PHE A 20 -5.20 5.78 -5.58
C PHE A 20 -3.73 5.52 -5.93
N LYS A 21 -2.83 6.21 -5.25
CA LYS A 21 -1.40 5.98 -5.40
C LYS A 21 -0.86 5.45 -4.10
N VAL A 22 -0.14 4.33 -4.16
CA VAL A 22 0.43 3.68 -2.99
C VAL A 22 1.94 3.68 -3.09
N ASP A 23 2.59 4.16 -2.04
CA ASP A 23 4.03 4.09 -1.86
C ASP A 23 4.33 3.19 -0.67
N LEU A 24 5.28 2.29 -0.83
CA LEU A 24 5.77 1.41 0.22
C LEU A 24 7.25 1.58 0.39
N VAL A 25 7.70 1.57 1.65
CA VAL A 25 9.09 1.39 2.01
C VAL A 25 9.17 0.12 2.85
N LEU A 26 9.95 -0.86 2.40
CA LEU A 26 10.14 -2.12 3.10
C LEU A 26 11.54 -2.13 3.71
N VAL A 27 11.61 -2.25 5.02
CA VAL A 27 12.88 -2.35 5.74
C VAL A 27 13.20 -3.84 5.93
N THR A 28 14.31 -4.26 5.36
CA THR A 28 14.78 -5.65 5.41
C THR A 28 16.32 -5.67 5.39
N ASP A 29 16.90 -6.77 5.85
CA ASP A 29 18.34 -6.95 5.75
C ASP A 29 18.70 -7.38 4.32
N LEU A 30 19.40 -6.53 3.59
CA LEU A 30 19.78 -6.76 2.20
C LEU A 30 21.17 -7.36 2.04
N LYS A 31 21.88 -7.63 3.14
CA LYS A 31 23.29 -8.04 3.10
C LYS A 31 23.47 -9.37 2.37
N LEU A 32 22.66 -10.39 2.73
CA LEU A 32 22.79 -11.70 2.13
C LEU A 32 22.44 -11.69 0.64
N ALA A 33 21.37 -11.01 0.28
CA ALA A 33 20.99 -10.84 -1.13
C ALA A 33 22.08 -10.12 -1.92
N GLY A 34 22.67 -9.07 -1.33
CA GLY A 34 23.76 -8.32 -1.94
C GLY A 34 25.03 -9.13 -2.13
N GLN A 35 25.32 -10.08 -1.24
CA GLN A 35 26.49 -10.94 -1.31
C GLN A 35 26.30 -12.12 -2.26
N THR A 36 25.10 -12.67 -2.36
CA THR A 36 24.83 -13.92 -3.10
C THR A 36 24.22 -13.71 -4.48
N ASP A 37 23.61 -12.55 -4.71
CA ASP A 37 22.86 -12.25 -5.95
C ASP A 37 21.75 -13.28 -6.23
N LYS A 38 21.12 -13.80 -5.16
CA LYS A 38 20.03 -14.78 -5.26
C LYS A 38 18.70 -14.17 -4.83
N MET A 39 17.67 -14.32 -5.66
CA MET A 39 16.32 -13.81 -5.38
C MET A 39 15.75 -14.39 -4.08
N GLY A 40 16.04 -15.64 -3.75
CA GLY A 40 15.57 -16.28 -2.51
C GLY A 40 16.03 -15.57 -1.24
N HIS A 41 17.06 -14.72 -1.31
CA HIS A 41 17.57 -13.94 -0.19
C HIS A 41 17.03 -12.49 -0.19
N SER A 42 16.13 -12.17 -1.09
CA SER A 42 15.54 -10.85 -1.22
C SER A 42 14.01 -10.93 -1.26
N ILE A 43 13.38 -9.80 -1.47
CA ILE A 43 11.93 -9.69 -1.64
C ILE A 43 11.64 -9.42 -3.10
N HIS A 44 10.77 -10.24 -3.68
CA HIS A 44 10.36 -10.07 -5.07
C HIS A 44 9.35 -8.93 -5.17
N TYR A 45 9.78 -7.76 -5.68
CA TYR A 45 8.91 -6.58 -5.74
C TYR A 45 7.69 -6.76 -6.65
N GLY A 46 7.75 -7.64 -7.66
CA GLY A 46 6.58 -7.99 -8.47
C GLY A 46 5.48 -8.67 -7.64
N GLU A 47 5.85 -9.53 -6.69
CA GLU A 47 4.90 -10.16 -5.77
C GLU A 47 4.30 -9.12 -4.81
N VAL A 48 5.11 -8.15 -4.37
CA VAL A 48 4.62 -7.03 -3.54
C VAL A 48 3.59 -6.23 -4.33
N TYR A 49 3.89 -5.90 -5.59
CA TYR A 49 2.96 -5.20 -6.47
C TYR A 49 1.64 -5.94 -6.62
N ASP A 50 1.68 -7.25 -6.87
CA ASP A 50 0.48 -8.07 -7.06
C ASP A 50 -0.38 -8.10 -5.79
N LEU A 51 0.26 -8.19 -4.62
CA LEU A 51 -0.45 -8.15 -3.34
C LEU A 51 -1.15 -6.80 -3.14
N VAL A 52 -0.44 -5.71 -3.35
CA VAL A 52 -1.00 -4.35 -3.21
C VAL A 52 -2.16 -4.15 -4.18
N LYS A 53 -1.98 -4.55 -5.43
CA LYS A 53 -3.02 -4.46 -6.45
C LYS A 53 -4.29 -5.19 -6.02
N SER A 54 -4.16 -6.43 -5.54
CA SER A 54 -5.31 -7.24 -5.12
C SER A 54 -6.10 -6.59 -3.98
N ILE A 55 -5.44 -5.86 -3.10
CA ILE A 55 -6.08 -5.19 -1.97
C ILE A 55 -6.71 -3.87 -2.41
N VAL A 56 -5.98 -3.04 -3.14
CA VAL A 56 -6.48 -1.73 -3.57
C VAL A 56 -7.65 -1.86 -4.54
N GLU A 57 -7.59 -2.81 -5.47
CA GLU A 57 -8.64 -3.07 -6.45
C GLU A 57 -9.74 -4.00 -5.92
N GLY A 58 -9.59 -4.50 -4.72
CA GLY A 58 -10.53 -5.43 -4.09
C GLY A 58 -11.68 -4.75 -3.36
N THR A 59 -12.14 -5.41 -2.29
CA THR A 59 -13.28 -4.93 -1.49
C THR A 59 -13.04 -3.51 -0.97
N PRO A 60 -13.97 -2.57 -1.17
CA PRO A 60 -13.79 -1.19 -0.74
C PRO A 60 -13.72 -1.03 0.77
N PHE A 61 -12.78 -0.19 1.22
CA PHE A 61 -12.72 0.31 2.59
C PHE A 61 -13.33 1.71 2.65
N LYS A 62 -13.92 2.07 3.77
CA LYS A 62 -14.48 3.40 3.97
C LYS A 62 -13.40 4.45 4.25
N LEU A 63 -12.35 4.03 4.95
CA LEU A 63 -11.27 4.92 5.39
C LEU A 63 -9.94 4.54 4.75
N LEU A 64 -9.15 5.54 4.39
CA LEU A 64 -7.77 5.33 3.92
C LEU A 64 -6.92 4.65 4.99
N GLU A 65 -7.17 4.95 6.26
CA GLU A 65 -6.49 4.34 7.40
C GLU A 65 -6.67 2.83 7.41
N SER A 66 -7.88 2.34 7.14
CA SER A 66 -8.17 0.90 7.07
C SER A 66 -7.46 0.24 5.90
N LEU A 67 -7.43 0.90 4.74
CA LEU A 67 -6.70 0.42 3.58
C LEU A 67 -5.19 0.36 3.88
N ALA A 68 -4.63 1.42 4.46
CA ALA A 68 -3.22 1.47 4.80
C ALA A 68 -2.84 0.39 5.82
N GLU A 69 -3.65 0.20 6.88
CA GLU A 69 -3.40 -0.83 7.89
C GLU A 69 -3.45 -2.22 7.29
N THR A 70 -4.43 -2.50 6.44
CA THR A 70 -4.56 -3.80 5.77
C THR A 70 -3.34 -4.06 4.87
N LEU A 71 -2.90 -3.07 4.10
CA LEU A 71 -1.69 -3.19 3.28
C LEU A 71 -0.47 -3.52 4.14
N ALA A 72 -0.28 -2.80 5.25
CA ALA A 72 0.85 -3.01 6.14
C ALA A 72 0.85 -4.42 6.73
N GLN A 73 -0.29 -4.88 7.25
CA GLN A 73 -0.39 -6.19 7.88
C GLN A 73 -0.21 -7.33 6.87
N GLU A 74 -0.78 -7.20 5.68
CA GLU A 74 -0.63 -8.21 4.64
C GLU A 74 0.80 -8.32 4.12
N VAL A 75 1.50 -7.19 3.98
CA VAL A 75 2.92 -7.20 3.60
C VAL A 75 3.76 -7.90 4.66
N LEU A 76 3.58 -7.56 5.95
CA LEU A 76 4.32 -8.20 7.03
C LEU A 76 4.02 -9.68 7.15
N GLN A 77 2.77 -10.09 6.92
CA GLN A 77 2.36 -11.48 7.01
C GLN A 77 2.87 -12.31 5.82
N THR A 78 2.86 -11.74 4.62
CA THR A 78 3.22 -12.45 3.39
C THR A 78 4.73 -12.54 3.19
N PHE A 79 5.47 -11.50 3.56
CA PHE A 79 6.91 -11.41 3.35
C PHE A 79 7.66 -11.46 4.67
N ASP A 80 8.06 -12.66 5.08
CA ASP A 80 8.71 -12.89 6.38
C ASP A 80 10.00 -12.09 6.58
N GLN A 81 10.67 -11.72 5.50
CA GLN A 81 11.93 -10.98 5.54
C GLN A 81 11.74 -9.49 5.85
N VAL A 82 10.51 -8.98 5.73
CA VAL A 82 10.21 -7.57 6.03
C VAL A 82 10.13 -7.38 7.53
N GLU A 83 10.99 -6.51 8.08
CA GLU A 83 11.01 -6.18 9.50
C GLU A 83 10.06 -5.02 9.82
N GLU A 84 9.96 -4.08 8.89
CA GLU A 84 9.17 -2.87 9.04
C GLU A 84 8.66 -2.42 7.68
N VAL A 85 7.45 -1.89 7.65
CA VAL A 85 6.85 -1.34 6.42
C VAL A 85 6.29 0.04 6.70
N LEU A 86 6.61 0.98 5.80
CA LEU A 86 5.94 2.27 5.71
C LEU A 86 4.96 2.20 4.55
N VAL A 87 3.72 2.56 4.80
CA VAL A 87 2.65 2.60 3.78
C VAL A 87 2.14 4.02 3.68
N ARG A 88 2.15 4.58 2.47
CA ARG A 88 1.52 5.86 2.18
C ARG A 88 0.45 5.66 1.12
N VAL A 89 -0.79 5.94 1.48
CA VAL A 89 -1.92 5.89 0.54
C VAL A 89 -2.31 7.31 0.18
N ASN A 90 -2.24 7.60 -1.11
CA ASN A 90 -2.51 8.92 -1.67
C ASN A 90 -3.85 8.90 -2.39
N LYS A 91 -4.65 9.93 -2.17
CA LYS A 91 -5.96 10.13 -2.79
C LYS A 91 -5.99 11.52 -3.43
N PRO A 92 -5.42 11.66 -4.65
CA PRO A 92 -5.27 12.99 -5.28
C PRO A 92 -6.60 13.67 -5.59
N GLN A 93 -7.65 12.90 -5.79
CA GLN A 93 -8.97 13.39 -6.19
C GLN A 93 -9.98 13.31 -5.04
N ALA A 94 -9.52 13.49 -3.80
CA ALA A 94 -10.41 13.50 -2.65
C ALA A 94 -11.55 14.51 -2.84
N PRO A 95 -12.80 14.15 -2.44
CA PRO A 95 -13.97 14.99 -2.72
C PRO A 95 -14.08 16.19 -1.77
N ILE A 96 -13.13 17.10 -1.85
CA ILE A 96 -13.08 18.33 -1.08
C ILE A 96 -13.26 19.52 -2.03
N PRO A 97 -14.20 20.42 -1.76
CA PRO A 97 -14.42 21.59 -2.63
C PRO A 97 -13.36 22.69 -2.36
N GLY A 98 -12.13 22.42 -2.80
CA GLY A 98 -10.99 23.32 -2.60
C GLY A 98 -9.87 23.01 -3.57
N VAL A 99 -8.82 23.81 -3.51
CA VAL A 99 -7.62 23.62 -4.34
C VAL A 99 -6.55 22.96 -3.48
N PHE A 100 -6.11 21.76 -3.87
CA PHE A 100 -5.07 21.01 -3.19
C PHE A 100 -4.45 20.01 -4.16
N ASP A 101 -3.25 19.53 -3.82
CA ASP A 101 -2.55 18.55 -4.66
C ASP A 101 -2.94 17.12 -4.30
N ASN A 102 -3.12 16.83 -3.02
CA ASN A 102 -3.28 15.44 -2.56
C ASN A 102 -3.81 15.41 -1.13
N VAL A 103 -4.45 14.28 -0.80
CA VAL A 103 -4.74 13.87 0.57
C VAL A 103 -4.09 12.52 0.77
N ALA A 104 -3.36 12.33 1.85
CA ALA A 104 -2.65 11.08 2.10
C ALA A 104 -2.72 10.65 3.55
N VAL A 105 -2.62 9.34 3.75
CA VAL A 105 -2.42 8.70 5.05
C VAL A 105 -1.12 7.93 4.99
N GLU A 106 -0.27 8.10 5.99
CA GLU A 106 1.01 7.41 6.07
C GLU A 106 1.13 6.74 7.42
N ILE A 107 1.47 5.45 7.42
CA ILE A 107 1.67 4.69 8.65
C ILE A 107 2.94 3.87 8.54
N THR A 108 3.53 3.56 9.70
CA THR A 108 4.67 2.65 9.80
C THR A 108 4.30 1.53 10.77
N ARG A 109 4.56 0.29 10.37
CA ARG A 109 4.31 -0.89 11.21
C ARG A 109 5.53 -1.78 11.20
N ALA A 110 5.85 -2.32 12.38
CA ALA A 110 6.97 -3.25 12.56
C ALA A 110 6.44 -4.62 12.99
N ARG A 111 7.26 -5.63 12.73
CA ARG A 111 6.99 -6.99 13.18
C ARG A 111 7.25 -7.08 14.69
N HIS A 112 6.39 -7.80 15.36
CA HIS A 112 6.52 -8.05 16.80
C HIS A 112 7.14 -9.40 17.10
#